data_c0e905f05434af736adf83b6b57b3f75
#
_entry.id   c0e905f05434af736adf83b6b57b3f75
#
_cell.length_a   1.000
_cell.length_b   1.000
_cell.length_c   1.000
_cell.angle_alpha   90.00
_cell.angle_beta   90.00
_cell.angle_gamma   90.00
#
_symmetry.space_group_name_H-M   'P 1'
#
loop_
_entity.id
_entity.type
_entity.pdbx_description
1 polymer ?
#
loop_
_entity_poly.entity_id
_entity_poly.type
_entity_poly.pdbx_seq_one_letter_code
_entity_poly.pdbx_strand_id
1 'polypeptide(L)'
;MGIRGLNTIIKKYAPDAVQTFDISKYKNCRVAIDCSILLYKFKYASKVENSHLVGLANRIKFYLMNGILPVFIFDGVPPEAKKVTLVKRQATKEKMYMRLEELRAKEAETEEESKATEEEIQKILSQLIVIKKSHVDESKELLEKAGIPYCTAPEDAEKYCAFLQKNGLVDYTVTDDTDATTFGCPFILKTSINKNITEINTGLILERFEMTHDSFVDFCILSGCDYTDPIPQIGPVTSFNLIKKHKNIEEVLKTLNKETSNFNYKVSRQIFKEFEYEIPAKFEKINVDKKILLAFLNLHDFRENVVSKFIKIL
;
A
#
# COMPACT_ATOMS: atom_id res chain seq x y z
N MET A 1 -1.32 4.16 5.89
CA MET A 1 -2.40 3.15 5.99
C MET A 1 -1.81 1.95 6.69
N GLY A 2 -2.63 1.01 7.08
CA GLY A 2 -2.20 -0.20 7.75
C GLY A 2 -2.16 -0.10 9.27
N ILE A 3 -1.34 -0.92 9.91
CA ILE A 3 -1.28 -1.05 11.37
C ILE A 3 -0.87 0.25 12.05
N ARG A 4 -1.72 0.70 12.98
CA ARG A 4 -1.52 1.94 13.72
C ARG A 4 -0.21 1.91 14.51
N GLY A 5 0.68 2.87 14.23
CA GLY A 5 1.93 3.09 14.96
C GLY A 5 2.99 1.99 14.83
N LEU A 6 2.81 0.98 13.98
CA LEU A 6 3.76 -0.12 13.82
C LEU A 6 5.16 0.39 13.45
N ASN A 7 5.28 1.33 12.52
CA ASN A 7 6.58 1.90 12.14
C ASN A 7 7.33 2.55 13.33
N THR A 8 6.61 3.14 14.28
CA THR A 8 7.22 3.74 15.49
C THR A 8 7.77 2.64 16.41
N ILE A 9 7.03 1.55 16.57
CA ILE A 9 7.44 0.40 17.37
C ILE A 9 8.65 -0.30 16.73
N ILE A 10 8.63 -0.51 15.40
CA ILE A 10 9.77 -1.09 14.66
C ILE A 10 11.02 -0.22 14.85
N LYS A 11 10.92 1.10 14.63
CA LYS A 11 12.06 2.02 14.83
C LYS A 11 12.65 1.95 16.23
N LYS A 12 11.83 1.70 17.25
CA LYS A 12 12.26 1.66 18.64
C LYS A 12 12.88 0.33 19.04
N TYR A 13 12.32 -0.79 18.59
CA TYR A 13 12.67 -2.11 19.12
C TYR A 13 13.33 -3.06 18.10
N ALA A 14 13.26 -2.73 16.80
CA ALA A 14 13.88 -3.48 15.72
C ALA A 14 14.45 -2.55 14.63
N PRO A 15 15.29 -1.53 14.97
CA PRO A 15 15.76 -0.56 14.00
C PRO A 15 16.58 -1.19 12.88
N ASP A 16 17.29 -2.26 13.17
CA ASP A 16 18.10 -3.04 12.23
C ASP A 16 17.28 -3.90 11.24
N ALA A 17 15.99 -4.08 11.50
CA ALA A 17 15.07 -4.70 10.55
C ALA A 17 14.71 -3.79 9.36
N VAL A 18 15.06 -2.50 9.42
CA VAL A 18 14.82 -1.51 8.36
C VAL A 18 16.16 -1.03 7.85
N GLN A 19 16.57 -1.51 6.69
CA GLN A 19 17.86 -1.21 6.11
C GLN A 19 17.71 -0.60 4.72
N THR A 20 18.75 0.07 4.25
CA THR A 20 18.76 0.70 2.93
C THR A 20 19.89 0.10 2.10
N PHE A 21 19.53 -0.39 0.90
CA PHE A 21 20.46 -1.04 -0.01
C PHE A 21 20.47 -0.36 -1.37
N ASP A 22 21.58 -0.46 -2.09
CA ASP A 22 21.64 -0.05 -3.50
C ASP A 22 20.69 -0.92 -4.33
N ILE A 23 20.02 -0.34 -5.31
CA ILE A 23 19.06 -1.01 -6.20
C ILE A 23 19.64 -2.22 -6.91
N SER A 24 20.93 -2.25 -7.15
CA SER A 24 21.64 -3.37 -7.80
C SER A 24 21.54 -4.69 -7.02
N LYS A 25 21.29 -4.65 -5.70
CA LYS A 25 20.99 -5.83 -4.88
C LYS A 25 19.82 -6.65 -5.43
N TYR A 26 18.85 -5.99 -6.05
CA TYR A 26 17.60 -6.58 -6.49
C TYR A 26 17.61 -6.97 -7.98
N LYS A 27 18.78 -6.90 -8.63
CA LYS A 27 18.92 -7.31 -10.03
C LYS A 27 18.52 -8.79 -10.21
N ASN A 28 17.78 -9.08 -11.28
CA ASN A 28 17.22 -10.39 -11.62
C ASN A 28 16.12 -10.88 -10.64
N CYS A 29 15.67 -10.04 -9.72
CA CYS A 29 14.53 -10.35 -8.85
C CYS A 29 13.20 -10.03 -9.55
N ARG A 30 12.15 -10.72 -9.10
CA ARG A 30 10.75 -10.42 -9.38
C ARG A 30 10.16 -9.70 -8.15
N VAL A 31 9.46 -8.61 -8.37
CA VAL A 31 8.86 -7.83 -7.27
C VAL A 31 7.36 -7.70 -7.47
N ALA A 32 6.56 -8.15 -6.50
CA ALA A 32 5.12 -7.87 -6.47
C ALA A 32 4.89 -6.44 -5.99
N ILE A 33 4.15 -5.66 -6.74
CA ILE A 33 3.92 -4.24 -6.49
C ILE A 33 2.44 -4.00 -6.21
N ASP A 34 2.11 -3.55 -5.03
CA ASP A 34 0.80 -3.04 -4.70
C ASP A 34 0.51 -1.80 -5.57
N CYS A 35 -0.40 -2.00 -6.54
CA CYS A 35 -0.69 -0.99 -7.55
C CYS A 35 -1.59 0.12 -7.01
N SER A 36 -2.51 -0.19 -6.10
CA SER A 36 -3.49 0.77 -5.59
C SER A 36 -2.83 1.94 -4.87
N ILE A 37 -1.83 1.65 -4.04
CA ILE A 37 -1.08 2.70 -3.33
C ILE A 37 -0.26 3.56 -4.30
N LEU A 38 0.25 2.96 -5.39
CA LEU A 38 1.00 3.71 -6.41
C LEU A 38 0.10 4.63 -7.21
N LEU A 39 -1.06 4.17 -7.68
CA LEU A 39 -2.00 4.99 -8.44
C LEU A 39 -2.45 6.20 -7.61
N TYR A 40 -2.73 6.00 -6.32
CA TYR A 40 -3.03 7.10 -5.42
C TYR A 40 -1.87 8.11 -5.35
N LYS A 41 -0.63 7.64 -5.20
CA LYS A 41 0.56 8.51 -5.16
C LYS A 41 0.77 9.29 -6.45
N PHE A 42 0.56 8.67 -7.61
CA PHE A 42 0.70 9.34 -8.89
C PHE A 42 -0.33 10.46 -9.07
N LYS A 43 -1.58 10.21 -8.70
CA LYS A 43 -2.65 11.22 -8.74
C LYS A 43 -2.42 12.31 -7.69
N TYR A 44 -1.83 11.98 -6.54
CA TYR A 44 -1.46 12.97 -5.52
C TYR A 44 -0.32 13.88 -5.98
N ALA A 45 0.70 13.32 -6.63
CA ALA A 45 1.88 14.06 -7.07
C ALA A 45 1.62 14.99 -8.26
N SER A 46 0.56 14.74 -9.04
CA SER A 46 0.25 15.54 -10.24
C SER A 46 -1.24 15.59 -10.51
N LYS A 47 -1.74 16.81 -10.79
CA LYS A 47 -3.13 17.04 -11.18
C LYS A 47 -3.41 16.74 -12.66
N VAL A 48 -2.39 16.37 -13.44
CA VAL A 48 -2.55 16.02 -14.85
C VAL A 48 -3.40 14.74 -14.97
N GLU A 49 -4.32 14.72 -15.93
CA GLU A 49 -5.31 13.66 -16.06
C GLU A 49 -4.68 12.28 -16.22
N ASN A 50 -3.68 12.13 -17.09
CA ASN A 50 -2.95 10.89 -17.33
C ASN A 50 -1.80 10.61 -16.34
N SER A 51 -1.73 11.33 -15.21
CA SER A 51 -0.62 11.19 -14.23
C SER A 51 -0.42 9.76 -13.71
N HIS A 52 -1.49 8.99 -13.58
CA HIS A 52 -1.42 7.57 -13.20
C HIS A 52 -0.68 6.73 -14.25
N LEU A 53 -0.93 6.95 -15.55
CA LEU A 53 -0.26 6.23 -16.64
C LEU A 53 1.22 6.64 -16.77
N VAL A 54 1.50 7.95 -16.72
CA VAL A 54 2.88 8.46 -16.78
C VAL A 54 3.69 7.97 -15.57
N GLY A 55 3.09 8.00 -14.38
CA GLY A 55 3.68 7.45 -13.16
C GLY A 55 3.98 5.96 -13.29
N LEU A 56 3.03 5.19 -13.82
CA LEU A 56 3.18 3.75 -14.04
C LEU A 56 4.27 3.44 -15.07
N ALA A 57 4.30 4.12 -16.21
CA ALA A 57 5.35 3.97 -17.22
C ALA A 57 6.75 4.28 -16.66
N ASN A 58 6.89 5.33 -15.83
CA ASN A 58 8.14 5.65 -15.18
C ASN A 58 8.54 4.57 -14.14
N ARG A 59 7.58 3.96 -13.47
CA ARG A 59 7.81 2.87 -12.51
C ARG A 59 8.30 1.61 -13.24
N ILE A 60 7.63 1.22 -14.33
CA ILE A 60 8.05 0.10 -15.20
C ILE A 60 9.49 0.34 -15.69
N LYS A 61 9.73 1.53 -16.25
CA LYS A 61 11.06 1.92 -16.70
C LYS A 61 12.13 1.77 -15.63
N PHE A 62 11.87 2.27 -14.42
CA PHE A 62 12.80 2.20 -13.30
C PHE A 62 13.19 0.76 -12.97
N TYR A 63 12.24 -0.15 -12.86
CA TYR A 63 12.54 -1.55 -12.55
C TYR A 63 13.27 -2.25 -13.69
N LEU A 64 12.80 -2.13 -14.92
CA LEU A 64 13.43 -2.79 -16.08
C LEU A 64 14.86 -2.31 -16.34
N MET A 65 15.14 -1.00 -16.17
CA MET A 65 16.50 -0.45 -16.27
C MET A 65 17.46 -1.03 -15.24
N ASN A 66 16.96 -1.47 -14.10
CA ASN A 66 17.75 -2.09 -13.04
C ASN A 66 17.73 -3.63 -13.10
N GLY A 67 17.18 -4.21 -14.19
CA GLY A 67 17.12 -5.67 -14.37
C GLY A 67 16.16 -6.36 -13.39
N ILE A 68 15.12 -5.66 -12.92
CA ILE A 68 14.10 -6.16 -12.00
C ILE A 68 12.81 -6.37 -12.79
N LEU A 69 12.13 -7.51 -12.61
CA LEU A 69 10.83 -7.76 -13.22
C LEU A 69 9.72 -7.32 -12.26
N PRO A 70 8.98 -6.23 -12.56
CA PRO A 70 7.83 -5.83 -11.76
C PRO A 70 6.60 -6.68 -12.12
N VAL A 71 5.83 -7.08 -11.12
CA VAL A 71 4.52 -7.72 -11.22
C VAL A 71 3.52 -6.84 -10.50
N PHE A 72 2.57 -6.24 -11.22
CA PHE A 72 1.63 -5.30 -10.63
C PHE A 72 0.39 -6.02 -10.11
N ILE A 73 0.06 -5.79 -8.85
CA ILE A 73 -1.07 -6.43 -8.17
C ILE A 73 -2.13 -5.35 -7.91
N PHE A 74 -3.33 -5.55 -8.47
CA PHE A 74 -4.49 -4.68 -8.25
C PHE A 74 -5.40 -5.28 -7.19
N ASP A 75 -6.06 -4.43 -6.40
CA ASP A 75 -7.08 -4.89 -5.45
C ASP A 75 -8.24 -5.58 -6.15
N GLY A 76 -8.77 -6.60 -5.50
CA GLY A 76 -10.01 -7.26 -5.83
C GLY A 76 -11.17 -6.75 -4.99
N VAL A 77 -12.01 -7.67 -4.51
CA VAL A 77 -13.17 -7.34 -3.68
C VAL A 77 -12.72 -7.29 -2.21
N PRO A 78 -12.85 -6.13 -1.52
CA PRO A 78 -12.42 -6.03 -0.13
C PRO A 78 -13.23 -6.98 0.77
N PRO A 79 -12.59 -7.57 1.80
CA PRO A 79 -13.26 -8.42 2.78
C PRO A 79 -14.41 -7.68 3.48
N GLU A 80 -15.46 -8.43 3.89
CA GLU A 80 -16.63 -7.83 4.53
C GLU A 80 -16.28 -7.06 5.81
N ALA A 81 -15.36 -7.56 6.61
CA ALA A 81 -14.88 -6.89 7.82
C ALA A 81 -14.25 -5.51 7.56
N LYS A 82 -13.74 -5.25 6.35
CA LYS A 82 -13.18 -3.93 5.96
C LYS A 82 -14.28 -2.90 5.65
N LYS A 83 -15.53 -3.32 5.44
CA LYS A 83 -16.65 -2.42 5.12
C LYS A 83 -16.84 -1.33 6.15
N VAL A 84 -16.74 -1.65 7.45
CA VAL A 84 -16.88 -0.67 8.53
C VAL A 84 -15.84 0.45 8.40
N THR A 85 -14.60 0.09 8.15
CA THR A 85 -13.51 1.05 7.93
C THR A 85 -13.71 1.88 6.67
N LEU A 86 -14.21 1.26 5.58
CA LEU A 86 -14.53 1.97 4.35
C LEU A 86 -15.65 2.99 4.54
N VAL A 87 -16.71 2.64 5.29
CA VAL A 87 -17.80 3.57 5.64
C VAL A 87 -17.27 4.74 6.47
N LYS A 88 -16.42 4.50 7.48
CA LYS A 88 -15.79 5.56 8.28
C LYS A 88 -14.91 6.48 7.42
N ARG A 89 -14.15 5.92 6.47
CA ARG A 89 -13.34 6.70 5.51
C ARG A 89 -14.23 7.56 4.61
N GLN A 90 -15.37 7.02 4.15
CA GLN A 90 -16.33 7.74 3.34
C GLN A 90 -16.94 8.92 4.12
N ALA A 91 -17.41 8.69 5.36
CA ALA A 91 -17.94 9.75 6.22
C ALA A 91 -16.90 10.85 6.52
N THR A 92 -15.61 10.48 6.62
CA THR A 92 -14.52 11.46 6.76
C THR A 92 -14.36 12.30 5.50
N LYS A 93 -14.44 11.68 4.30
CA LYS A 93 -14.40 12.41 3.02
C LYS A 93 -15.59 13.37 2.87
N GLU A 94 -16.77 12.96 3.26
CA GLU A 94 -17.96 13.82 3.22
C GLU A 94 -17.79 15.06 4.09
N LYS A 95 -17.25 14.94 5.31
CA LYS A 95 -16.90 16.08 6.16
C LYS A 95 -15.86 17.00 5.49
N MET A 96 -14.88 16.43 4.81
CA MET A 96 -13.89 17.20 4.05
C MET A 96 -14.52 17.96 2.87
N TYR A 97 -15.48 17.36 2.17
CA TYR A 97 -16.23 18.06 1.11
C TYR A 97 -17.04 19.22 1.67
N MET A 98 -17.75 19.02 2.78
CA MET A 98 -18.48 20.12 3.44
C MET A 98 -17.53 21.25 3.83
N ARG A 99 -16.39 20.91 4.45
CA ARG A 99 -15.38 21.92 4.83
C ARG A 99 -14.81 22.66 3.61
N LEU A 100 -14.62 21.96 2.50
CA LEU A 100 -14.16 22.56 1.24
C LEU A 100 -15.17 23.60 0.71
N GLU A 101 -16.46 23.29 0.76
CA GLU A 101 -17.52 24.21 0.35
C GLU A 101 -17.58 25.45 1.25
N GLU A 102 -17.48 25.25 2.59
CA GLU A 102 -17.40 26.38 3.54
C GLU A 102 -16.22 27.30 3.23
N LEU A 103 -15.02 26.74 3.00
CA LEU A 103 -13.83 27.53 2.69
C LEU A 103 -13.94 28.28 1.38
N ARG A 104 -14.59 27.70 0.35
CA ARG A 104 -14.83 28.34 -0.93
C ARG A 104 -15.86 29.46 -0.87
N ALA A 105 -16.81 29.36 0.05
CA ALA A 105 -17.83 30.37 0.28
C ALA A 105 -17.34 31.53 1.18
N LYS A 106 -16.21 31.36 1.87
CA LYS A 106 -15.65 32.38 2.76
C LYS A 106 -14.98 33.50 1.95
N GLU A 107 -15.46 34.72 2.10
CA GLU A 107 -14.76 35.91 1.62
C GLU A 107 -13.60 36.23 2.57
N ALA A 108 -12.41 36.43 2.02
CA ALA A 108 -11.22 36.80 2.79
C ALA A 108 -11.18 38.32 2.93
N GLU A 109 -10.97 38.81 4.15
CA GLU A 109 -10.88 40.24 4.44
C GLU A 109 -9.45 40.77 4.21
N THR A 110 -8.45 39.88 4.23
CA THR A 110 -7.03 40.23 4.03
C THR A 110 -6.32 39.26 3.07
N GLU A 111 -5.20 39.69 2.49
CA GLU A 111 -4.36 38.83 1.63
C GLU A 111 -3.79 37.62 2.40
N GLU A 112 -3.47 37.79 3.69
CA GLU A 112 -2.97 36.69 4.54
C GLU A 112 -4.05 35.64 4.79
N GLU A 113 -5.29 36.05 5.04
CA GLU A 113 -6.43 35.14 5.19
C GLU A 113 -6.73 34.39 3.89
N SER A 114 -6.68 35.11 2.75
CA SER A 114 -6.86 34.50 1.42
C SER A 114 -5.84 33.40 1.17
N LYS A 115 -4.58 33.66 1.48
CA LYS A 115 -3.48 32.69 1.31
C LYS A 115 -3.64 31.48 2.23
N ALA A 116 -3.95 31.69 3.50
CA ALA A 116 -4.18 30.61 4.46
C ALA A 116 -5.38 29.72 4.05
N THR A 117 -6.46 30.34 3.56
CA THR A 117 -7.64 29.63 3.06
C THR A 117 -7.30 28.79 1.83
N GLU A 118 -6.53 29.32 0.87
CA GLU A 118 -6.11 28.57 -0.31
C GLU A 118 -5.18 27.39 0.06
N GLU A 119 -4.27 27.55 1.02
CA GLU A 119 -3.41 26.46 1.52
C GLU A 119 -4.26 25.34 2.16
N GLU A 120 -5.28 25.69 2.96
CA GLU A 120 -6.21 24.71 3.55
C GLU A 120 -7.03 24.01 2.46
N ILE A 121 -7.53 24.73 1.46
CA ILE A 121 -8.23 24.17 0.31
C ILE A 121 -7.34 23.16 -0.44
N GLN A 122 -6.09 23.52 -0.76
CA GLN A 122 -5.17 22.62 -1.45
C GLN A 122 -4.85 21.37 -0.63
N LYS A 123 -4.73 21.51 0.69
CA LYS A 123 -4.53 20.39 1.61
C LYS A 123 -5.74 19.43 1.60
N ILE A 124 -6.96 19.95 1.67
CA ILE A 124 -8.19 19.16 1.62
C ILE A 124 -8.31 18.47 0.25
N LEU A 125 -8.12 19.19 -0.86
CA LEU A 125 -8.16 18.62 -2.21
C LEU A 125 -7.17 17.47 -2.39
N SER A 126 -5.99 17.57 -1.80
CA SER A 126 -5.00 16.50 -1.84
C SER A 126 -5.45 15.23 -1.11
N GLN A 127 -6.30 15.35 -0.09
CA GLN A 127 -6.85 14.21 0.66
C GLN A 127 -8.11 13.63 0.01
N LEU A 128 -8.78 14.38 -0.87
CA LEU A 128 -9.99 13.98 -1.58
C LEU A 128 -9.73 13.26 -2.92
N ILE A 129 -8.48 12.89 -3.19
CA ILE A 129 -8.13 12.16 -4.41
C ILE A 129 -8.90 10.84 -4.47
N VAL A 130 -9.51 10.57 -5.63
CA VAL A 130 -10.25 9.34 -5.90
C VAL A 130 -9.61 8.63 -7.09
N ILE A 131 -9.28 7.38 -6.90
CA ILE A 131 -8.90 6.49 -8.01
C ILE A 131 -10.20 5.95 -8.61
N LYS A 132 -10.46 6.33 -9.86
CA LYS A 132 -11.64 5.87 -10.62
C LYS A 132 -11.36 4.48 -11.21
N LYS A 133 -12.44 3.76 -11.54
CA LYS A 133 -12.34 2.48 -12.25
C LYS A 133 -11.59 2.64 -13.58
N SER A 134 -11.85 3.73 -14.33
CA SER A 134 -11.13 4.02 -15.57
C SER A 134 -9.62 4.10 -15.38
N HIS A 135 -9.12 4.71 -14.30
CA HIS A 135 -7.68 4.77 -14.02
C HIS A 135 -7.07 3.38 -13.82
N VAL A 136 -7.83 2.45 -13.21
CA VAL A 136 -7.40 1.05 -13.02
C VAL A 136 -7.41 0.32 -14.35
N ASP A 137 -8.48 0.44 -15.15
CA ASP A 137 -8.63 -0.22 -16.43
C ASP A 137 -7.56 0.25 -17.43
N GLU A 138 -7.33 1.56 -17.55
CA GLU A 138 -6.27 2.16 -18.37
C GLU A 138 -4.87 1.70 -17.92
N SER A 139 -4.65 1.57 -16.61
CA SER A 139 -3.38 1.06 -16.07
C SER A 139 -3.14 -0.40 -16.46
N LYS A 140 -4.17 -1.24 -16.38
CA LYS A 140 -4.10 -2.64 -16.82
C LYS A 140 -3.83 -2.73 -18.32
N GLU A 141 -4.49 -1.91 -19.12
CA GLU A 141 -4.28 -1.84 -20.56
C GLU A 141 -2.84 -1.42 -20.91
N LEU A 142 -2.28 -0.41 -20.21
CA LEU A 142 -0.88 -0.03 -20.39
C LEU A 142 0.06 -1.20 -20.09
N LEU A 143 -0.16 -1.94 -18.99
CA LEU A 143 0.67 -3.08 -18.59
C LEU A 143 0.60 -4.20 -19.62
N GLU A 144 -0.60 -4.53 -20.11
CA GLU A 144 -0.82 -5.52 -21.15
C GLU A 144 -0.07 -5.17 -22.43
N LYS A 145 -0.26 -3.94 -22.95
CA LYS A 145 0.42 -3.45 -24.16
C LYS A 145 1.94 -3.33 -23.99
N ALA A 146 2.42 -3.08 -22.77
CA ALA A 146 3.84 -3.05 -22.44
C ALA A 146 4.45 -4.45 -22.17
N GLY A 147 3.64 -5.52 -22.21
CA GLY A 147 4.07 -6.89 -21.92
C GLY A 147 4.55 -7.10 -20.48
N ILE A 148 4.04 -6.30 -19.55
CA ILE A 148 4.40 -6.35 -18.12
C ILE A 148 3.36 -7.17 -17.36
N PRO A 149 3.78 -8.19 -16.59
CA PRO A 149 2.84 -9.02 -15.85
C PRO A 149 2.08 -8.24 -14.78
N TYR A 150 0.79 -8.52 -14.70
CA TYR A 150 -0.10 -8.01 -13.66
C TYR A 150 -1.18 -9.02 -13.33
N CYS A 151 -1.80 -8.88 -12.18
CA CYS A 151 -3.01 -9.61 -11.84
C CYS A 151 -3.91 -8.80 -10.90
N THR A 152 -5.14 -9.23 -10.77
CA THR A 152 -6.07 -8.71 -9.77
C THR A 152 -6.13 -9.72 -8.63
N ALA A 153 -5.85 -9.26 -7.41
CA ALA A 153 -5.98 -10.08 -6.22
C ALA A 153 -7.43 -10.52 -6.02
N PRO A 154 -7.70 -11.66 -5.39
CA PRO A 154 -9.06 -12.02 -4.98
C PRO A 154 -9.67 -11.03 -3.99
N GLU A 155 -8.83 -10.48 -3.10
CA GLU A 155 -9.16 -9.51 -2.08
C GLU A 155 -8.16 -8.33 -2.11
N ASP A 156 -7.54 -7.99 -0.96
CA ASP A 156 -6.55 -6.92 -0.84
C ASP A 156 -5.22 -7.29 -1.54
N ALA A 157 -4.62 -6.36 -2.24
CA ALA A 157 -3.37 -6.57 -2.98
C ALA A 157 -2.20 -6.96 -2.06
N GLU A 158 -2.10 -6.36 -0.87
CA GLU A 158 -1.03 -6.65 0.10
C GLU A 158 -1.08 -8.10 0.57
N LYS A 159 -2.28 -8.62 0.80
CA LYS A 159 -2.53 -10.02 1.20
C LYS A 159 -2.04 -10.97 0.10
N TYR A 160 -2.39 -10.66 -1.16
CA TYR A 160 -1.98 -11.46 -2.30
C TYR A 160 -0.48 -11.35 -2.59
N CYS A 161 0.13 -10.17 -2.43
CA CYS A 161 1.59 -10.00 -2.48
C CYS A 161 2.30 -10.91 -1.47
N ALA A 162 1.78 -10.99 -0.23
CA ALA A 162 2.32 -11.87 0.81
C ALA A 162 2.23 -13.35 0.39
N PHE A 163 1.10 -13.78 -0.18
CA PHE A 163 0.92 -15.12 -0.72
C PHE A 163 1.92 -15.43 -1.83
N LEU A 164 2.07 -14.55 -2.82
CA LEU A 164 3.00 -14.74 -3.93
C LEU A 164 4.45 -14.87 -3.46
N GLN A 165 4.85 -14.03 -2.49
CA GLN A 165 6.21 -14.06 -1.96
C GLN A 165 6.47 -15.31 -1.12
N LYS A 166 5.54 -15.73 -0.26
CA LYS A 166 5.65 -16.97 0.54
C LYS A 166 5.77 -18.22 -0.33
N ASN A 167 5.14 -18.22 -1.50
CA ASN A 167 5.19 -19.32 -2.46
C ASN A 167 6.34 -19.21 -3.50
N GLY A 168 7.26 -18.26 -3.35
CA GLY A 168 8.44 -18.12 -4.21
C GLY A 168 8.14 -17.65 -5.64
N LEU A 169 6.94 -17.13 -5.90
CA LEU A 169 6.56 -16.60 -7.21
C LEU A 169 7.16 -15.22 -7.47
N VAL A 170 7.42 -14.47 -6.40
CA VAL A 170 8.16 -13.22 -6.37
C VAL A 170 9.16 -13.22 -5.22
N ASP A 171 10.21 -12.41 -5.34
CA ASP A 171 11.29 -12.35 -4.35
C ASP A 171 11.02 -11.30 -3.27
N TYR A 172 10.35 -10.20 -3.64
CA TYR A 172 10.04 -9.07 -2.76
C TYR A 172 8.64 -8.53 -3.01
N THR A 173 8.07 -7.90 -1.96
CA THR A 173 6.83 -7.11 -2.06
C THR A 173 7.18 -5.62 -2.00
N VAL A 174 6.58 -4.81 -2.88
CA VAL A 174 6.77 -3.34 -2.91
C VAL A 174 5.47 -2.67 -2.48
N THR A 175 5.45 -2.14 -1.28
CA THR A 175 4.33 -1.36 -0.74
C THR A 175 4.80 -0.42 0.38
N ASP A 176 4.03 0.62 0.68
CA ASP A 176 4.22 1.44 1.88
C ASP A 176 3.23 1.08 2.99
N ASP A 177 2.30 0.17 2.70
CA ASP A 177 1.37 -0.31 3.70
C ASP A 177 2.06 -1.27 4.69
N THR A 178 1.77 -1.08 5.96
CA THR A 178 2.33 -1.91 7.04
C THR A 178 1.58 -3.22 7.23
N ASP A 179 0.38 -3.35 6.65
CA ASP A 179 -0.41 -4.58 6.69
C ASP A 179 0.33 -5.74 6.01
N ALA A 180 1.13 -5.45 4.98
CA ALA A 180 1.98 -6.44 4.33
C ALA A 180 2.89 -7.20 5.31
N THR A 181 3.43 -6.51 6.35
CA THR A 181 4.21 -7.16 7.41
C THR A 181 3.34 -8.12 8.23
N THR A 182 2.10 -7.71 8.53
CA THR A 182 1.14 -8.50 9.32
C THR A 182 0.64 -9.73 8.55
N PHE A 183 0.44 -9.61 7.22
CA PHE A 183 0.19 -10.74 6.33
C PHE A 183 1.40 -11.68 6.20
N GLY A 184 2.56 -11.28 6.72
CA GLY A 184 3.78 -12.07 6.78
C GLY A 184 4.58 -12.05 5.48
N CYS A 185 4.58 -10.94 4.74
CA CYS A 185 5.59 -10.72 3.69
C CYS A 185 6.99 -10.84 4.29
N PRO A 186 7.85 -11.75 3.81
CA PRO A 186 9.21 -11.88 4.34
C PRO A 186 10.05 -10.61 4.20
N PHE A 187 10.01 -9.99 3.03
CA PHE A 187 10.75 -8.77 2.70
C PHE A 187 9.85 -7.76 1.99
N ILE A 188 9.86 -6.54 2.48
CA ILE A 188 9.07 -5.44 1.93
C ILE A 188 10.00 -4.32 1.49
N LEU A 189 9.87 -3.87 0.25
CA LEU A 189 10.56 -2.72 -0.29
C LEU A 189 9.63 -1.51 -0.28
N LYS A 190 10.16 -0.36 0.15
CA LYS A 190 9.40 0.89 0.07
C LYS A 190 9.26 1.37 -1.38
N THR A 191 8.16 2.04 -1.67
CA THR A 191 7.79 2.45 -3.04
C THR A 191 8.64 3.58 -3.64
N SER A 192 9.65 4.09 -2.96
CA SER A 192 10.56 5.11 -3.53
C SER A 192 11.30 4.57 -4.77
N ILE A 193 11.55 5.45 -5.76
CA ILE A 193 12.32 5.14 -6.98
C ILE A 193 13.67 5.86 -6.94
N ASN A 194 14.44 5.54 -5.93
CA ASN A 194 15.78 6.08 -5.74
C ASN A 194 16.81 4.99 -5.98
N LYS A 195 18.07 5.40 -6.14
CA LYS A 195 19.18 4.45 -6.22
C LYS A 195 19.25 3.56 -4.97
N ASN A 196 18.88 4.10 -3.82
CA ASN A 196 18.84 3.39 -2.55
C ASN A 196 17.40 3.03 -2.18
N ILE A 197 17.15 1.75 -1.94
CA ILE A 197 15.83 1.19 -1.61
C ILE A 197 15.81 0.79 -0.14
N THR A 198 14.79 1.23 0.59
CA THR A 198 14.54 0.79 1.96
C THR A 198 13.86 -0.56 1.97
N GLU A 199 14.48 -1.54 2.60
CA GLU A 199 13.98 -2.89 2.81
C GLU A 199 13.58 -3.08 4.26
N ILE A 200 12.47 -3.75 4.49
CA ILE A 200 11.99 -4.18 5.80
C ILE A 200 12.03 -5.70 5.83
N ASN A 201 12.71 -6.27 6.82
CA ASN A 201 12.79 -7.71 7.06
C ASN A 201 11.84 -8.12 8.19
N THR A 202 10.73 -8.78 7.84
CA THR A 202 9.72 -9.22 8.82
C THR A 202 10.28 -10.25 9.80
N GLY A 203 11.11 -11.18 9.33
CA GLY A 203 11.73 -12.18 10.20
C GLY A 203 12.57 -11.54 11.30
N LEU A 204 13.34 -10.52 10.95
CA LEU A 204 14.16 -9.79 11.93
C LEU A 204 13.29 -8.95 12.90
N ILE A 205 12.15 -8.40 12.44
CA ILE A 205 11.18 -7.77 13.35
C ILE A 205 10.70 -8.77 14.40
N LEU A 206 10.27 -9.96 13.99
CA LEU A 206 9.78 -11.00 14.90
C LEU A 206 10.84 -11.41 15.92
N GLU A 207 12.08 -11.59 15.46
CA GLU A 207 13.24 -11.89 16.30
C GLU A 207 13.47 -10.82 17.37
N ARG A 208 13.57 -9.55 16.96
CA ARG A 208 13.82 -8.42 17.87
C ARG A 208 12.66 -8.15 18.83
N PHE A 209 11.44 -8.43 18.40
CA PHE A 209 10.26 -8.33 19.27
C PHE A 209 10.13 -9.54 20.23
N GLU A 210 10.89 -10.63 19.98
CA GLU A 210 10.73 -11.92 20.70
C GLU A 210 9.29 -12.44 20.60
N MET A 211 8.72 -12.34 19.41
CA MET A 211 7.33 -12.73 19.10
C MET A 211 7.30 -13.80 18.01
N THR A 212 6.39 -14.76 18.16
CA THR A 212 5.96 -15.57 17.02
C THR A 212 5.16 -14.72 16.05
N HIS A 213 4.97 -15.17 14.81
CA HIS A 213 4.10 -14.47 13.86
C HIS A 213 2.67 -14.32 14.41
N ASP A 214 2.17 -15.33 15.12
CA ASP A 214 0.84 -15.29 15.75
C ASP A 214 0.71 -14.18 16.80
N SER A 215 1.69 -14.08 17.71
CA SER A 215 1.73 -13.00 18.68
C SER A 215 1.90 -11.62 18.03
N PHE A 216 2.66 -11.53 16.93
CA PHE A 216 2.82 -10.31 16.17
C PHE A 216 1.52 -9.88 15.49
N VAL A 217 0.77 -10.80 14.90
CA VAL A 217 -0.57 -10.53 14.34
C VAL A 217 -1.49 -10.01 15.45
N ASP A 218 -1.50 -10.64 16.63
CA ASP A 218 -2.29 -10.20 17.78
C ASP A 218 -1.89 -8.79 18.25
N PHE A 219 -0.60 -8.50 18.29
CA PHE A 219 -0.09 -7.17 18.59
C PHE A 219 -0.61 -6.14 17.54
N CYS A 220 -0.55 -6.45 16.26
CA CYS A 220 -1.02 -5.59 15.19
C CYS A 220 -2.53 -5.32 15.30
N ILE A 221 -3.34 -6.35 15.55
CA ILE A 221 -4.79 -6.22 15.73
C ILE A 221 -5.11 -5.33 16.94
N LEU A 222 -4.45 -5.58 18.07
CA LEU A 222 -4.66 -4.81 19.31
C LEU A 222 -4.20 -3.35 19.18
N SER A 223 -3.18 -3.08 18.35
CA SER A 223 -2.71 -1.72 18.05
C SER A 223 -3.71 -0.92 17.22
N GLY A 224 -4.50 -1.60 16.41
CA GLY A 224 -5.50 -1.06 15.50
C GLY A 224 -5.19 -1.36 14.05
N CYS A 225 -6.10 -2.04 13.39
CA CYS A 225 -6.08 -2.44 11.99
C CYS A 225 -7.39 -2.06 11.29
N ASP A 226 -7.49 -2.33 9.99
CA ASP A 226 -8.66 -1.99 9.17
C ASP A 226 -9.87 -2.93 9.37
N TYR A 227 -9.71 -4.03 10.13
CA TYR A 227 -10.70 -5.12 10.20
C TYR A 227 -11.48 -5.19 11.53
N THR A 228 -11.17 -4.34 12.50
CA THR A 228 -11.91 -4.26 13.79
C THR A 228 -11.79 -2.87 14.40
N ASP A 229 -12.75 -2.51 15.28
CA ASP A 229 -12.62 -1.30 16.07
C ASP A 229 -11.54 -1.48 17.14
N PRO A 230 -10.75 -0.45 17.43
CA PRO A 230 -9.74 -0.50 18.49
C PRO A 230 -10.39 -0.48 19.87
N ILE A 231 -9.73 -1.10 20.84
CA ILE A 231 -10.13 -0.97 22.25
C ILE A 231 -9.77 0.46 22.73
N PRO A 232 -10.71 1.22 23.34
CA PRO A 232 -10.43 2.56 23.81
C PRO A 232 -9.21 2.64 24.75
N GLN A 233 -8.36 3.65 24.54
CA GLN A 233 -7.14 3.91 25.32
C GLN A 233 -6.07 2.80 25.23
N ILE A 234 -6.18 1.84 24.30
CA ILE A 234 -5.11 0.89 23.97
C ILE A 234 -4.50 1.34 22.65
N GLY A 235 -3.27 1.83 22.71
CA GLY A 235 -2.50 2.25 21.56
C GLY A 235 -1.30 1.33 21.31
N PRO A 236 -0.48 1.58 20.27
CA PRO A 236 0.59 0.69 19.84
C PRO A 236 1.59 0.31 20.93
N VAL A 237 2.01 1.25 21.78
CA VAL A 237 2.97 0.99 22.86
C VAL A 237 2.37 0.09 23.92
N THR A 238 1.12 0.36 24.30
CA THR A 238 0.38 -0.45 25.28
C THR A 238 0.16 -1.86 24.73
N SER A 239 -0.27 -1.96 23.46
CA SER A 239 -0.49 -3.24 22.76
C SER A 239 0.78 -4.09 22.72
N PHE A 240 1.93 -3.46 22.37
CA PHE A 240 3.21 -4.13 22.33
C PHE A 240 3.59 -4.74 23.70
N ASN A 241 3.48 -3.94 24.77
CA ASN A 241 3.81 -4.39 26.12
C ASN A 241 2.86 -5.49 26.62
N LEU A 242 1.56 -5.37 26.33
CA LEU A 242 0.55 -6.36 26.70
C LEU A 242 0.81 -7.70 26.01
N ILE A 243 1.02 -7.70 24.69
CA ILE A 243 1.28 -8.93 23.94
C ILE A 243 2.65 -9.53 24.32
N LYS A 244 3.67 -8.71 24.52
CA LYS A 244 4.97 -9.22 25.01
C LYS A 244 4.83 -9.96 26.34
N LYS A 245 3.97 -9.46 27.24
CA LYS A 245 3.71 -10.04 28.56
C LYS A 245 2.78 -11.27 28.50
N HIS A 246 1.66 -11.15 27.78
CA HIS A 246 0.55 -12.12 27.83
C HIS A 246 0.50 -13.06 26.63
N LYS A 247 1.29 -12.82 25.57
CA LYS A 247 1.50 -13.62 24.36
C LYS A 247 0.36 -13.61 23.34
N ASN A 248 -0.90 -13.47 23.75
CA ASN A 248 -2.07 -13.44 22.86
C ASN A 248 -3.15 -12.50 23.37
N ILE A 249 -4.13 -12.17 22.50
CA ILE A 249 -5.24 -11.27 22.82
C ILE A 249 -6.13 -11.85 23.91
N GLU A 250 -6.39 -13.16 23.93
CA GLU A 250 -7.27 -13.81 24.91
C GLU A 250 -6.77 -13.59 26.33
N GLU A 251 -5.47 -13.76 26.57
CA GLU A 251 -4.88 -13.53 27.87
C GLU A 251 -4.86 -12.03 28.24
N VAL A 252 -4.66 -11.17 27.24
CA VAL A 252 -4.79 -9.71 27.46
C VAL A 252 -6.20 -9.34 27.88
N LEU A 253 -7.24 -9.84 27.22
CA LEU A 253 -8.64 -9.52 27.53
C LEU A 253 -9.05 -9.93 28.94
N LYS A 254 -8.51 -11.03 29.49
CA LYS A 254 -8.75 -11.43 30.87
C LYS A 254 -8.25 -10.41 31.90
N THR A 255 -7.26 -9.61 31.54
CA THR A 255 -6.65 -8.60 32.42
C THR A 255 -7.26 -7.20 32.26
N LEU A 256 -8.03 -6.99 31.17
CA LEU A 256 -8.62 -5.69 30.87
C LEU A 256 -10.00 -5.56 31.52
N ASN A 257 -10.17 -4.47 32.28
CA ASN A 257 -11.49 -4.04 32.75
C ASN A 257 -12.06 -2.96 31.81
N LYS A 258 -12.29 -3.34 30.53
CA LYS A 258 -12.72 -2.42 29.47
C LYS A 258 -13.79 -3.06 28.60
N GLU A 259 -14.61 -2.20 27.98
CA GLU A 259 -15.58 -2.65 26.99
C GLU A 259 -14.86 -3.13 25.71
N THR A 260 -15.19 -4.34 25.25
CA THR A 260 -14.58 -4.99 24.10
C THR A 260 -15.62 -5.55 23.12
N SER A 261 -16.89 -5.17 23.27
CA SER A 261 -18.01 -5.70 22.46
C SER A 261 -17.81 -5.53 20.95
N ASN A 262 -17.20 -4.42 20.52
CA ASN A 262 -16.93 -4.12 19.11
C ASN A 262 -15.53 -4.56 18.64
N PHE A 263 -14.73 -5.18 19.51
CA PHE A 263 -13.39 -5.65 19.20
C PHE A 263 -13.42 -7.08 18.63
N ASN A 264 -13.66 -7.18 17.32
CA ASN A 264 -13.79 -8.45 16.63
C ASN A 264 -12.44 -9.02 16.17
N TYR A 265 -11.54 -9.26 17.11
CA TYR A 265 -10.17 -9.72 16.84
C TYR A 265 -10.10 -11.09 16.16
N LYS A 266 -11.08 -11.97 16.39
CA LYS A 266 -11.09 -13.32 15.79
C LYS A 266 -11.21 -13.25 14.27
N VAL A 267 -12.13 -12.43 13.76
CA VAL A 267 -12.29 -12.20 12.32
C VAL A 267 -11.04 -11.54 11.73
N SER A 268 -10.48 -10.54 12.43
CA SER A 268 -9.24 -9.90 12.00
C SER A 268 -8.08 -10.87 11.93
N ARG A 269 -7.94 -11.74 12.93
CA ARG A 269 -6.90 -12.79 12.97
C ARG A 269 -7.06 -13.76 11.82
N GLN A 270 -8.29 -14.19 11.52
CA GLN A 270 -8.60 -15.05 10.39
C GLN A 270 -8.17 -14.40 9.07
N ILE A 271 -8.50 -13.13 8.84
CA ILE A 271 -8.11 -12.40 7.63
C ILE A 271 -6.58 -12.33 7.47
N PHE A 272 -5.84 -12.09 8.56
CA PHE A 272 -4.38 -11.97 8.48
C PHE A 272 -3.67 -13.33 8.32
N LYS A 273 -4.26 -14.43 8.78
CA LYS A 273 -3.58 -15.73 8.86
C LYS A 273 -4.11 -16.75 7.87
N GLU A 274 -5.41 -16.76 7.62
CA GLU A 274 -6.08 -17.80 6.85
C GLU A 274 -6.36 -17.28 5.43
N PHE A 275 -5.46 -17.56 4.52
CA PHE A 275 -5.68 -17.32 3.10
C PHE A 275 -4.87 -18.31 2.28
N GLU A 276 -5.59 -19.00 1.40
CA GLU A 276 -5.04 -19.87 0.38
C GLU A 276 -5.64 -19.46 -0.96
N TYR A 277 -4.80 -19.38 -1.96
CA TYR A 277 -5.19 -19.05 -3.33
C TYR A 277 -4.58 -20.09 -4.27
N GLU A 278 -5.19 -20.25 -5.42
CA GLU A 278 -4.57 -21.01 -6.49
C GLU A 278 -3.23 -20.37 -6.88
N ILE A 279 -2.22 -21.20 -7.03
CA ILE A 279 -0.89 -20.75 -7.45
C ILE A 279 -0.96 -20.36 -8.94
N PRO A 280 -0.78 -19.09 -9.28
CA PRO A 280 -0.82 -18.66 -10.67
C PRO A 280 0.40 -19.20 -11.45
N ALA A 281 0.31 -19.16 -12.78
CA ALA A 281 1.45 -19.40 -13.63
C ALA A 281 2.61 -18.43 -13.29
N LYS A 282 3.83 -18.86 -13.59
CA LYS A 282 5.01 -18.03 -13.35
C LYS A 282 4.92 -16.72 -14.13
N PHE A 283 5.20 -15.63 -13.47
CA PHE A 283 5.20 -14.32 -14.11
C PHE A 283 6.41 -14.14 -15.02
N GLU A 284 6.12 -13.77 -16.26
CA GLU A 284 7.13 -13.53 -17.29
C GLU A 284 6.76 -12.28 -18.09
N LYS A 285 7.78 -11.60 -18.63
CA LYS A 285 7.57 -10.49 -19.56
C LYS A 285 7.17 -11.06 -20.92
N ILE A 286 6.13 -10.48 -21.52
CA ILE A 286 5.65 -10.87 -22.84
C ILE A 286 6.24 -9.93 -23.91
N ASN A 287 6.39 -10.44 -25.14
CA ASN A 287 6.83 -9.62 -26.26
C ASN A 287 5.83 -8.52 -26.59
N VAL A 288 6.33 -7.32 -26.87
CA VAL A 288 5.53 -6.10 -27.07
C VAL A 288 5.37 -5.81 -28.57
N ASP A 289 4.14 -5.57 -28.99
CA ASP A 289 3.89 -4.88 -30.25
C ASP A 289 4.05 -3.34 -30.04
N LYS A 290 5.23 -2.86 -30.46
CA LYS A 290 5.58 -1.43 -30.28
C LYS A 290 4.64 -0.47 -31.02
N LYS A 291 3.95 -0.90 -32.10
CA LYS A 291 3.01 -0.07 -32.83
C LYS A 291 1.72 0.12 -32.02
N ILE A 292 1.20 -0.97 -31.45
CA ILE A 292 0.00 -0.94 -30.60
C ILE A 292 0.28 -0.11 -29.35
N LEU A 293 1.43 -0.33 -28.70
CA LEU A 293 1.82 0.46 -27.53
C LEU A 293 1.96 1.95 -27.87
N LEU A 294 2.59 2.28 -28.99
CA LEU A 294 2.75 3.68 -29.43
C LEU A 294 1.39 4.37 -29.66
N ALA A 295 0.46 3.68 -30.31
CA ALA A 295 -0.90 4.20 -30.52
C ALA A 295 -1.61 4.49 -29.18
N PHE A 296 -1.49 3.58 -28.21
CA PHE A 296 -2.04 3.79 -26.87
C PHE A 296 -1.42 4.99 -26.15
N LEU A 297 -0.08 5.11 -26.18
CA LEU A 297 0.61 6.23 -25.51
C LEU A 297 0.23 7.59 -26.14
N ASN A 298 0.06 7.64 -27.46
CA ASN A 298 -0.39 8.84 -28.16
C ASN A 298 -1.85 9.19 -27.82
N LEU A 299 -2.73 8.18 -27.73
CA LEU A 299 -4.13 8.36 -27.35
C LEU A 299 -4.28 8.97 -25.94
N HIS A 300 -3.35 8.66 -25.06
CA HIS A 300 -3.31 9.15 -23.67
C HIS A 300 -2.36 10.36 -23.47
N ASP A 301 -2.07 11.11 -24.51
CA ASP A 301 -1.29 12.37 -24.48
C ASP A 301 0.08 12.27 -23.77
N PHE A 302 0.79 11.17 -23.99
CA PHE A 302 2.16 11.06 -23.48
C PHE A 302 3.10 11.98 -24.27
N ARG A 303 3.97 12.70 -23.56
CA ARG A 303 5.01 13.52 -24.19
C ARG A 303 5.99 12.65 -24.96
N GLU A 304 6.40 13.07 -26.17
CA GLU A 304 7.31 12.33 -27.06
C GLU A 304 8.60 11.84 -26.39
N ASN A 305 9.19 12.69 -25.53
CA ASN A 305 10.41 12.31 -24.79
C ASN A 305 10.19 11.20 -23.75
N VAL A 306 8.97 11.03 -23.25
CA VAL A 306 8.59 9.92 -22.36
C VAL A 306 8.36 8.67 -23.20
N VAL A 307 7.61 8.79 -24.30
CA VAL A 307 7.33 7.71 -25.24
C VAL A 307 8.62 7.07 -25.75
N SER A 308 9.53 7.87 -26.31
CA SER A 308 10.79 7.39 -26.89
C SER A 308 11.66 6.63 -25.89
N LYS A 309 11.76 7.15 -24.65
CA LYS A 309 12.50 6.52 -23.56
C LYS A 309 11.83 5.23 -23.05
N PHE A 310 10.50 5.19 -23.03
CA PHE A 310 9.76 4.02 -22.56
C PHE A 310 9.83 2.87 -23.56
N ILE A 311 9.55 3.13 -24.86
CA ILE A 311 9.60 2.11 -25.93
C ILE A 311 11.02 1.52 -26.11
N LYS A 312 12.07 2.33 -25.84
CA LYS A 312 13.46 1.84 -25.97
C LYS A 312 13.82 0.77 -24.94
N ILE A 313 13.14 0.73 -23.80
CA ILE A 313 13.44 -0.18 -22.67
C ILE A 313 12.64 -1.48 -22.77
N LEU A 314 11.49 -1.43 -23.41
CA LEU A 314 10.67 -2.61 -23.69
C LEU A 314 11.21 -3.40 -24.86
#